data_8052f877a28b2f9ee089266428c7badf
#
_entry.id   8052f877a28b2f9ee089266428c7badf
#
_cell.length_a   1.000
_cell.length_b   1.000
_cell.length_c   1.000
_cell.angle_alpha   90.00
_cell.angle_beta   90.00
_cell.angle_gamma   90.00
#
_symmetry.space_group_name_H-M   'P 1'
#
loop_
_entity.id
_entity.type
_entity.pdbx_description
1 polymer ?
#
loop_
_entity_poly.entity_id
_entity_poly.type
_entity_poly.pdbx_seq_one_letter_code
_entity_poly.pdbx_strand_id
1 'polypeptide(L)'
;MSLKLSTNIALVLLFASVITCAGQTPDTLPVRKEKIKRYTIDPVRSTMFAAALPGLGQIYNRKYWKVPFVYAGFGALGYAVTVNTQSYNKFISAYQDFTDIVPATDSYADLLDGLVGLDPTEYDPVLHPLTADPSTTEWVKTTLLNGVDYYRKYRDLSYIGIAAWYLLTIIDAHVDASLFDYDITDDLKASVMPLNFNYTGVSPGITIGIKKTF
;
A
#
# COMPACT_ATOMS: atom_id res chain seq x y z
N MET A 1 14.08 -19.13 23.81
CA MET A 1 13.61 -18.78 22.44
C MET A 1 12.15 -19.17 22.20
N SER A 2 11.34 -19.35 23.22
CA SER A 2 9.94 -19.85 23.15
C SER A 2 8.84 -18.81 23.42
N LEU A 3 9.15 -17.60 23.86
CA LEU A 3 8.14 -16.57 24.16
C LEU A 3 7.63 -15.78 22.96
N LYS A 4 8.41 -15.69 21.87
CA LYS A 4 8.00 -14.91 20.67
C LYS A 4 7.04 -15.66 19.74
N LEU A 5 6.94 -16.98 19.86
CA LEU A 5 6.01 -17.78 19.05
C LEU A 5 4.57 -17.73 19.59
N SER A 6 4.42 -17.56 20.90
CA SER A 6 3.12 -17.55 21.58
C SER A 6 2.33 -16.27 21.31
N THR A 7 2.99 -15.12 21.20
CA THR A 7 2.32 -13.82 20.93
C THR A 7 1.78 -13.71 19.50
N ASN A 8 2.45 -14.30 18.51
CA ASN A 8 1.96 -14.30 17.13
C ASN A 8 0.76 -15.23 16.93
N ILE A 9 0.70 -16.35 17.66
CA ILE A 9 -0.44 -17.27 17.61
C ILE A 9 -1.67 -16.64 18.28
N ALA A 10 -1.48 -15.88 19.36
CA ALA A 10 -2.57 -15.16 20.03
C ALA A 10 -3.16 -14.05 19.13
N LEU A 11 -2.33 -13.36 18.35
CA LEU A 11 -2.79 -12.32 17.41
C LEU A 11 -3.59 -12.90 16.23
N VAL A 12 -3.17 -14.06 15.72
CA VAL A 12 -3.91 -14.78 14.65
C VAL A 12 -5.23 -15.35 15.14
N LEU A 13 -5.29 -15.83 16.37
CA LEU A 13 -6.54 -16.34 16.98
C LEU A 13 -7.53 -15.21 17.30
N LEU A 14 -7.06 -14.01 17.60
CA LEU A 14 -7.91 -12.83 17.84
C LEU A 14 -8.54 -12.33 16.53
N PHE A 15 -7.88 -12.51 15.39
CA PHE A 15 -8.44 -12.20 14.07
C PHE A 15 -9.43 -13.26 13.57
N ALA A 16 -9.28 -14.52 13.99
CA ALA A 16 -10.17 -15.62 13.58
C ALA A 16 -11.52 -15.64 14.31
N SER A 17 -11.66 -14.97 15.47
CA SER A 17 -12.87 -14.99 16.29
C SER A 17 -14.00 -14.04 15.80
N VAL A 18 -13.78 -13.26 14.74
CA VAL A 18 -14.76 -12.27 14.22
C VAL A 18 -15.71 -12.85 13.16
N ILE A 19 -15.53 -14.11 12.73
CA ILE A 19 -16.25 -14.68 11.55
C ILE A 19 -17.45 -15.58 11.94
N THR A 20 -17.80 -15.74 13.19
CA THR A 20 -19.00 -16.52 13.56
C THR A 20 -20.19 -15.63 13.89
N CYS A 21 -20.85 -15.06 12.87
CA CYS A 21 -22.21 -14.56 13.00
C CYS A 21 -23.18 -15.59 12.44
N ALA A 22 -23.84 -16.33 13.34
CA ALA A 22 -24.84 -17.35 13.02
C ALA A 22 -26.08 -16.70 12.40
N GLY A 23 -26.52 -17.23 11.25
CA GLY A 23 -27.71 -16.79 10.57
C GLY A 23 -28.96 -17.17 11.40
N GLN A 24 -29.78 -16.18 11.76
CA GLN A 24 -31.14 -16.38 12.26
C GLN A 24 -32.10 -16.29 11.08
N THR A 25 -32.97 -17.30 10.95
CA THR A 25 -34.08 -17.33 9.98
C THR A 25 -35.10 -16.26 10.36
N PRO A 26 -35.53 -15.39 9.44
CA PRO A 26 -36.55 -14.41 9.77
C PRO A 26 -37.92 -15.03 9.79
N ASP A 27 -38.61 -14.92 10.92
CA ASP A 27 -40.04 -15.14 11.05
C ASP A 27 -40.81 -14.17 10.15
N THR A 28 -41.74 -14.70 9.36
CA THR A 28 -42.52 -13.93 8.40
C THR A 28 -43.66 -13.17 9.09
N LEU A 29 -43.37 -11.99 9.64
CA LEU A 29 -44.38 -11.01 9.98
C LEU A 29 -44.64 -10.08 8.78
N PRO A 30 -45.90 -9.61 8.55
CA PRO A 30 -46.19 -8.73 7.42
C PRO A 30 -45.45 -7.41 7.56
N VAL A 31 -44.43 -7.22 6.73
CA VAL A 31 -43.62 -6.00 6.71
C VAL A 31 -44.48 -4.83 6.26
N ARG A 32 -44.89 -3.99 7.21
CA ARG A 32 -45.38 -2.63 6.94
C ARG A 32 -44.24 -1.93 6.16
N LYS A 33 -44.48 -1.62 4.89
CA LYS A 33 -43.57 -0.85 4.05
C LYS A 33 -43.44 0.58 4.61
N GLU A 34 -42.69 0.77 5.68
CA GLU A 34 -42.22 2.08 6.02
C GLU A 34 -41.33 2.55 4.86
N LYS A 35 -41.59 3.77 4.35
CA LYS A 35 -40.70 4.43 3.43
C LYS A 35 -39.38 4.68 4.16
N ILE A 36 -38.47 3.68 4.10
CA ILE A 36 -37.11 3.84 4.57
C ILE A 36 -36.53 4.96 3.71
N LYS A 37 -36.25 6.10 4.35
CA LYS A 37 -35.54 7.21 3.71
C LYS A 37 -34.21 6.66 3.25
N ARG A 38 -34.09 6.32 1.95
CA ARG A 38 -32.83 5.81 1.38
C ARG A 38 -31.78 6.88 1.63
N TYR A 39 -30.73 6.50 2.33
CA TYR A 39 -29.60 7.37 2.54
C TYR A 39 -28.83 7.42 1.23
N THR A 40 -28.91 8.54 0.53
CA THR A 40 -28.15 8.77 -0.71
C THR A 40 -26.80 9.37 -0.37
N ILE A 41 -25.74 8.82 -0.92
CA ILE A 41 -24.39 9.35 -0.80
C ILE A 41 -24.16 10.29 -1.98
N ASP A 42 -23.78 11.54 -1.70
CA ASP A 42 -23.46 12.53 -2.74
C ASP A 42 -22.00 12.31 -3.19
N PRO A 43 -21.76 11.94 -4.48
CA PRO A 43 -20.42 11.74 -5.01
C PRO A 43 -19.52 12.98 -4.92
N VAL A 44 -20.10 14.18 -5.08
CA VAL A 44 -19.33 15.43 -4.98
C VAL A 44 -18.80 15.64 -3.57
N ARG A 45 -19.64 15.43 -2.56
CA ARG A 45 -19.21 15.52 -1.14
C ARG A 45 -18.17 14.47 -0.79
N SER A 46 -18.36 13.24 -1.27
CA SER A 46 -17.37 12.17 -1.07
C SER A 46 -16.00 12.55 -1.61
N THR A 47 -15.96 13.10 -2.82
CA THR A 47 -14.73 13.58 -3.47
C THR A 47 -14.09 14.74 -2.69
N MET A 48 -14.90 15.71 -2.22
CA MET A 48 -14.39 16.83 -1.42
C MET A 48 -13.77 16.35 -0.10
N PHE A 49 -14.40 15.38 0.59
CA PHE A 49 -13.84 14.79 1.80
C PHE A 49 -12.56 14.02 1.53
N ALA A 50 -12.51 13.22 0.45
CA ALA A 50 -11.31 12.50 0.05
C ALA A 50 -10.16 13.45 -0.33
N ALA A 51 -10.48 14.60 -0.96
CA ALA A 51 -9.51 15.64 -1.30
C ALA A 51 -9.09 16.52 -0.10
N ALA A 52 -9.87 16.56 0.97
CA ALA A 52 -9.48 17.27 2.19
C ALA A 52 -8.51 16.45 3.06
N LEU A 53 -8.79 15.15 3.21
CA LEU A 53 -7.95 14.23 3.97
C LEU A 53 -8.06 12.81 3.36
N PRO A 54 -6.93 12.14 3.13
CA PRO A 54 -6.94 10.75 2.65
C PRO A 54 -7.73 9.84 3.60
N GLY A 55 -8.68 9.09 3.05
CA GLY A 55 -9.52 8.18 3.83
C GLY A 55 -10.86 8.76 4.29
N LEU A 56 -11.05 10.09 4.36
CA LEU A 56 -12.35 10.68 4.76
C LEU A 56 -13.47 10.36 3.76
N GLY A 57 -13.18 10.30 2.47
CA GLY A 57 -14.16 9.91 1.46
C GLY A 57 -14.65 8.48 1.67
N GLN A 58 -13.77 7.54 2.00
CA GLN A 58 -14.12 6.17 2.32
C GLN A 58 -14.97 6.06 3.59
N ILE A 59 -14.66 6.88 4.61
CA ILE A 59 -15.46 6.99 5.84
C ILE A 59 -16.86 7.52 5.52
N TYR A 60 -16.96 8.58 4.72
CA TYR A 60 -18.24 9.14 4.28
C TYR A 60 -19.09 8.12 3.53
N ASN A 61 -18.46 7.30 2.67
CA ASN A 61 -19.07 6.22 1.92
C ASN A 61 -19.37 4.98 2.78
N ARG A 62 -19.08 5.01 4.09
CA ARG A 62 -19.22 3.90 5.05
C ARG A 62 -18.40 2.66 4.72
N LYS A 63 -17.35 2.81 3.90
CA LYS A 63 -16.42 1.74 3.55
C LYS A 63 -15.18 1.77 4.46
N TYR A 64 -15.38 1.69 5.77
CA TYR A 64 -14.34 1.80 6.80
C TYR A 64 -13.19 0.80 6.62
N TRP A 65 -13.48 -0.37 6.06
CA TRP A 65 -12.47 -1.40 5.81
C TRP A 65 -11.38 -0.98 4.80
N LYS A 66 -11.66 -0.01 3.91
CA LYS A 66 -10.68 0.52 2.97
C LYS A 66 -9.68 1.49 3.62
N VAL A 67 -10.05 2.13 4.72
CA VAL A 67 -9.20 3.13 5.39
C VAL A 67 -7.84 2.59 5.80
N PRO A 68 -7.71 1.40 6.42
CA PRO A 68 -6.40 0.81 6.72
C PRO A 68 -5.53 0.62 5.49
N PHE A 69 -6.10 0.23 4.34
CA PHE A 69 -5.37 0.05 3.08
C PHE A 69 -4.84 1.38 2.53
N VAL A 70 -5.65 2.45 2.60
CA VAL A 70 -5.22 3.79 2.21
C VAL A 70 -3.99 4.22 3.02
N TYR A 71 -4.03 4.08 4.35
CA TYR A 71 -2.91 4.46 5.21
C TYR A 71 -1.72 3.51 5.11
N ALA A 72 -1.93 2.23 4.86
CA ALA A 72 -0.85 1.28 4.58
C ALA A 72 -0.08 1.67 3.32
N GLY A 73 -0.76 2.11 2.26
CA GLY A 73 -0.13 2.61 1.04
C GLY A 73 0.71 3.87 1.30
N PHE A 74 0.17 4.85 2.03
CA PHE A 74 0.94 6.03 2.44
C PHE A 74 2.12 5.69 3.34
N GLY A 75 1.95 4.74 4.26
CA GLY A 75 3.04 4.26 5.13
C GLY A 75 4.17 3.62 4.35
N ALA A 76 3.86 2.76 3.38
CA ALA A 76 4.86 2.12 2.52
C ALA A 76 5.63 3.14 1.66
N LEU A 77 4.91 4.10 1.05
CA LEU A 77 5.53 5.15 0.25
C LEU A 77 6.35 6.13 1.11
N GLY A 78 5.85 6.50 2.30
CA GLY A 78 6.59 7.32 3.26
C GLY A 78 7.87 6.63 3.74
N TYR A 79 7.82 5.33 3.99
CA TYR A 79 9.01 4.54 4.30
C TYR A 79 10.02 4.56 3.13
N ALA A 80 9.55 4.37 1.88
CA ALA A 80 10.40 4.45 0.71
C ALA A 80 11.08 5.82 0.56
N VAL A 81 10.34 6.93 0.78
CA VAL A 81 10.93 8.29 0.81
C VAL A 81 12.02 8.39 1.87
N THR A 82 11.77 7.90 3.08
CA THR A 82 12.72 7.98 4.19
C THR A 82 14.01 7.23 3.89
N VAL A 83 13.90 5.97 3.43
CA VAL A 83 15.07 5.14 3.09
C VAL A 83 15.88 5.74 1.95
N ASN A 84 15.21 6.17 0.87
CA ASN A 84 15.91 6.77 -0.26
C ASN A 84 16.54 8.13 0.09
N THR A 85 15.89 8.94 0.95
CA THR A 85 16.45 10.21 1.41
C THR A 85 17.68 9.99 2.29
N GLN A 86 17.64 9.03 3.21
CA GLN A 86 18.81 8.71 4.05
C GLN A 86 19.99 8.21 3.22
N SER A 87 19.73 7.33 2.26
CA SER A 87 20.78 6.83 1.36
C SER A 87 21.32 7.96 0.46
N TYR A 88 20.44 8.79 -0.10
CA TYR A 88 20.86 9.98 -0.86
C TYR A 88 21.77 10.88 -0.04
N ASN A 89 21.41 11.19 1.21
CA ASN A 89 22.22 12.04 2.09
C ASN A 89 23.59 11.41 2.39
N LYS A 90 23.64 10.08 2.59
CA LYS A 90 24.92 9.38 2.80
C LYS A 90 25.83 9.50 1.58
N PHE A 91 25.31 9.25 0.39
CA PHE A 91 26.12 9.32 -0.84
C PHE A 91 26.53 10.75 -1.20
N ILE A 92 25.65 11.75 -1.00
CA ILE A 92 26.00 13.14 -1.29
C ILE A 92 27.05 13.68 -0.31
N SER A 93 26.95 13.35 1.00
CA SER A 93 27.96 13.70 1.98
C SER A 93 29.29 13.04 1.64
N ALA A 94 29.29 11.74 1.37
CA ALA A 94 30.49 11.01 0.98
C ALA A 94 31.14 11.58 -0.30
N TYR A 95 30.33 11.99 -1.28
CA TYR A 95 30.85 12.64 -2.49
C TYR A 95 31.44 14.02 -2.20
N GLN A 96 30.79 14.81 -1.32
CA GLN A 96 31.31 16.13 -0.93
C GLN A 96 32.61 16.00 -0.16
N ASP A 97 32.68 15.13 0.82
CA ASP A 97 33.88 14.90 1.62
C ASP A 97 35.02 14.29 0.79
N PHE A 98 34.72 13.45 -0.20
CA PHE A 98 35.71 12.91 -1.13
C PHE A 98 36.30 13.96 -2.08
N THR A 99 35.53 15.01 -2.39
CA THR A 99 35.93 16.05 -3.35
C THR A 99 36.44 17.31 -2.67
N ASP A 100 36.32 17.46 -1.36
CA ASP A 100 36.90 18.57 -0.64
C ASP A 100 38.37 18.31 -0.33
N ILE A 101 39.08 19.37 0.12
CA ILE A 101 40.52 19.32 0.41
C ILE A 101 40.76 19.15 1.93
N VAL A 102 39.70 18.86 2.69
CA VAL A 102 39.75 18.82 4.17
C VAL A 102 40.02 17.39 4.64
N PRO A 103 41.21 17.06 5.16
CA PRO A 103 41.56 15.71 5.57
C PRO A 103 40.76 15.18 6.79
N ALA A 104 39.94 16.03 7.41
CA ALA A 104 39.15 15.66 8.59
C ALA A 104 37.76 15.12 8.25
N THR A 105 37.33 15.18 6.98
CA THR A 105 36.04 14.69 6.50
C THR A 105 36.24 13.38 5.74
N ASP A 106 35.74 12.29 6.31
CA ASP A 106 36.01 10.91 5.85
C ASP A 106 34.75 10.05 5.71
N SER A 107 33.56 10.67 5.56
CA SER A 107 32.29 9.93 5.48
C SER A 107 32.21 8.98 4.27
N TYR A 108 33.07 9.15 3.27
CA TYR A 108 33.21 8.22 2.15
C TYR A 108 33.92 6.91 2.52
N ALA A 109 34.81 6.93 3.52
CA ALA A 109 35.62 5.76 3.89
C ALA A 109 34.73 4.61 4.39
N ASP A 110 33.87 4.88 5.36
CA ASP A 110 32.92 3.90 5.88
C ASP A 110 31.98 3.34 4.80
N LEU A 111 31.58 4.21 3.84
CA LEU A 111 30.71 3.82 2.75
C LEU A 111 31.41 2.95 1.72
N LEU A 112 32.65 3.25 1.39
CA LEU A 112 33.46 2.51 0.40
C LEU A 112 33.96 1.18 0.97
N ASP A 113 34.36 1.13 2.24
CA ASP A 113 34.73 -0.12 2.92
C ASP A 113 33.57 -1.12 2.88
N GLY A 114 32.34 -0.65 3.16
CA GLY A 114 31.14 -1.48 3.10
C GLY A 114 30.72 -1.91 1.68
N LEU A 115 31.09 -1.16 0.64
CA LEU A 115 30.65 -1.41 -0.75
C LEU A 115 31.66 -2.20 -1.57
N VAL A 116 32.97 -1.90 -1.44
CA VAL A 116 34.00 -2.34 -2.39
C VAL A 116 35.23 -2.94 -1.71
N GLY A 117 35.46 -2.63 -0.44
CA GLY A 117 36.64 -3.12 0.30
C GLY A 117 37.98 -2.65 -0.31
N LEU A 118 38.02 -1.43 -0.86
CA LEU A 118 39.25 -0.82 -1.40
C LEU A 118 40.09 -0.23 -0.28
N ASP A 119 41.43 -0.32 -0.43
CA ASP A 119 42.34 0.30 0.49
C ASP A 119 42.37 1.85 0.27
N PRO A 120 42.17 2.67 1.32
CA PRO A 120 42.23 4.14 1.22
C PRO A 120 43.50 4.67 0.59
N THR A 121 44.61 3.95 0.72
CA THR A 121 45.92 4.35 0.10
C THR A 121 45.91 4.35 -1.41
N GLU A 122 44.97 3.68 -2.05
CA GLU A 122 44.89 3.57 -3.51
C GLU A 122 43.97 4.63 -4.14
N TYR A 123 42.94 5.11 -3.42
CA TYR A 123 41.94 5.99 -4.03
C TYR A 123 41.88 7.41 -3.48
N ASP A 124 42.49 7.67 -2.31
CA ASP A 124 42.39 8.97 -1.65
C ASP A 124 43.60 9.86 -1.98
N PRO A 125 43.44 10.85 -2.89
CA PRO A 125 44.55 11.73 -3.28
C PRO A 125 44.88 12.81 -2.24
N VAL A 126 43.98 13.04 -1.24
CA VAL A 126 44.18 14.07 -0.21
C VAL A 126 45.01 13.51 0.94
N LEU A 127 44.67 12.31 1.43
CA LEU A 127 45.44 11.66 2.49
C LEU A 127 46.72 10.94 1.97
N HIS A 128 46.66 10.44 0.73
CA HIS A 128 47.72 9.61 0.15
C HIS A 128 48.13 10.09 -1.24
N PRO A 129 48.65 11.33 -1.39
CA PRO A 129 48.91 11.95 -2.72
C PRO A 129 50.01 11.25 -3.53
N LEU A 130 50.84 10.41 -2.91
CA LEU A 130 51.94 9.70 -3.60
C LEU A 130 51.56 8.29 -4.05
N THR A 131 50.51 7.71 -3.47
CA THR A 131 50.12 6.32 -3.71
C THR A 131 48.75 6.18 -4.39
N ALA A 132 47.90 7.23 -4.33
CA ALA A 132 46.63 7.22 -4.96
C ALA A 132 46.73 7.13 -6.49
N ASP A 133 46.03 6.13 -7.05
CA ASP A 133 45.96 5.96 -8.50
C ASP A 133 44.85 6.84 -9.09
N PRO A 134 45.14 7.71 -10.08
CA PRO A 134 44.16 8.59 -10.66
C PRO A 134 42.94 7.88 -11.27
N SER A 135 43.12 6.67 -11.79
CA SER A 135 42.02 5.90 -12.37
C SER A 135 41.06 5.37 -11.30
N THR A 136 41.61 4.92 -10.17
CA THR A 136 40.84 4.46 -9.02
C THR A 136 40.10 5.61 -8.34
N THR A 137 40.76 6.76 -8.21
CA THR A 137 40.14 8.00 -7.70
C THR A 137 38.93 8.43 -8.54
N GLU A 138 39.07 8.47 -9.88
CA GLU A 138 37.98 8.87 -10.76
C GLU A 138 36.86 7.83 -10.79
N TRP A 139 37.18 6.54 -10.67
CA TRP A 139 36.20 5.48 -10.54
C TRP A 139 35.40 5.62 -9.25
N VAL A 140 36.04 5.88 -8.10
CA VAL A 140 35.38 6.11 -6.81
C VAL A 140 34.43 7.30 -6.90
N LYS A 141 34.92 8.44 -7.43
CA LYS A 141 34.09 9.63 -7.63
C LYS A 141 32.85 9.37 -8.48
N THR A 142 33.04 8.67 -9.59
CA THR A 142 31.93 8.27 -10.48
C THR A 142 30.95 7.35 -9.77
N THR A 143 31.45 6.41 -8.97
CA THR A 143 30.62 5.47 -8.20
C THR A 143 29.77 6.19 -7.15
N LEU A 144 30.36 7.15 -6.42
CA LEU A 144 29.64 7.97 -5.46
C LEU A 144 28.56 8.82 -6.15
N LEU A 145 28.88 9.47 -7.28
CA LEU A 145 27.92 10.23 -8.08
C LEU A 145 26.76 9.35 -8.59
N ASN A 146 27.06 8.17 -9.11
CA ASN A 146 26.04 7.24 -9.54
C ASN A 146 25.11 6.83 -8.40
N GLY A 147 25.66 6.66 -7.19
CA GLY A 147 24.87 6.43 -5.99
C GLY A 147 23.94 7.61 -5.64
N VAL A 148 24.45 8.84 -5.72
CA VAL A 148 23.65 10.06 -5.52
C VAL A 148 22.49 10.11 -6.52
N ASP A 149 22.77 9.92 -7.82
CA ASP A 149 21.75 9.98 -8.87
C ASP A 149 20.72 8.86 -8.74
N TYR A 150 21.16 7.65 -8.39
CA TYR A 150 20.28 6.51 -8.14
C TYR A 150 19.27 6.81 -7.03
N TYR A 151 19.74 7.17 -5.83
CA TYR A 151 18.85 7.40 -4.69
C TYR A 151 18.02 8.68 -4.83
N ARG A 152 18.54 9.72 -5.50
CA ARG A 152 17.78 10.90 -5.89
C ARG A 152 16.58 10.52 -6.74
N LYS A 153 16.81 9.75 -7.81
CA LYS A 153 15.76 9.29 -8.72
C LYS A 153 14.67 8.51 -7.98
N TYR A 154 15.04 7.56 -7.11
CA TYR A 154 14.05 6.76 -6.38
C TYR A 154 13.33 7.55 -5.31
N ARG A 155 13.99 8.52 -4.66
CA ARG A 155 13.34 9.47 -3.77
C ARG A 155 12.27 10.29 -4.49
N ASP A 156 12.63 10.87 -5.63
CA ASP A 156 11.74 11.71 -6.43
C ASP A 156 10.56 10.88 -6.99
N LEU A 157 10.83 9.64 -7.43
CA LEU A 157 9.80 8.70 -7.84
C LEU A 157 8.84 8.34 -6.69
N SER A 158 9.36 8.22 -5.47
CA SER A 158 8.52 7.96 -4.28
C SER A 158 7.58 9.13 -3.98
N TYR A 159 8.00 10.39 -4.17
CA TYR A 159 7.11 11.55 -4.06
C TYR A 159 6.00 11.55 -5.13
N ILE A 160 6.36 11.23 -6.37
CA ILE A 160 5.37 11.04 -7.44
C ILE A 160 4.40 9.92 -7.10
N GLY A 161 4.91 8.82 -6.52
CA GLY A 161 4.10 7.70 -6.03
C GLY A 161 3.08 8.12 -4.97
N ILE A 162 3.47 8.97 -4.01
CA ILE A 162 2.54 9.52 -2.99
C ILE A 162 1.43 10.33 -3.65
N ALA A 163 1.78 11.20 -4.60
CA ALA A 163 0.79 12.01 -5.32
C ALA A 163 -0.18 11.12 -6.13
N ALA A 164 0.34 10.13 -6.85
CA ALA A 164 -0.46 9.17 -7.62
C ALA A 164 -1.37 8.35 -6.71
N TRP A 165 -0.87 7.84 -5.58
CA TRP A 165 -1.66 7.11 -4.59
C TRP A 165 -2.78 7.96 -4.03
N TYR A 166 -2.50 9.24 -3.74
CA TYR A 166 -3.52 10.17 -3.26
C TYR A 166 -4.64 10.37 -4.30
N LEU A 167 -4.28 10.61 -5.56
CA LEU A 167 -5.26 10.74 -6.65
C LEU A 167 -6.11 9.47 -6.79
N LEU A 168 -5.51 8.29 -6.71
CA LEU A 168 -6.24 7.02 -6.76
C LEU A 168 -7.25 6.89 -5.61
N THR A 169 -6.90 7.32 -4.40
CA THR A 169 -7.83 7.28 -3.26
C THR A 169 -9.01 8.23 -3.43
N ILE A 170 -8.81 9.39 -4.07
CA ILE A 170 -9.88 10.34 -4.40
C ILE A 170 -10.84 9.75 -5.45
N ILE A 171 -10.27 9.17 -6.52
CA ILE A 171 -11.05 8.52 -7.59
C ILE A 171 -11.86 7.35 -7.01
N ASP A 172 -11.24 6.50 -6.19
CA ASP A 172 -11.92 5.37 -5.53
C ASP A 172 -13.11 5.85 -4.69
N ALA A 173 -12.94 6.92 -3.91
CA ALA A 173 -14.02 7.48 -3.11
C ALA A 173 -15.18 8.03 -3.97
N HIS A 174 -14.86 8.68 -5.10
CA HIS A 174 -15.84 9.18 -6.05
C HIS A 174 -16.65 8.05 -6.70
N VAL A 175 -15.95 7.03 -7.21
CA VAL A 175 -16.56 5.87 -7.85
C VAL A 175 -17.45 5.10 -6.88
N ASP A 176 -16.96 4.87 -5.65
CA ASP A 176 -17.75 4.21 -4.61
C ASP A 176 -19.04 4.95 -4.26
N ALA A 177 -18.99 6.28 -4.22
CA ALA A 177 -20.17 7.11 -3.97
C ALA A 177 -21.14 7.10 -5.15
N SER A 178 -20.62 7.14 -6.38
CA SER A 178 -21.43 7.11 -7.60
C SER A 178 -22.14 5.78 -7.81
N LEU A 179 -21.52 4.67 -7.37
CA LEU A 179 -22.10 3.33 -7.47
C LEU A 179 -23.00 2.97 -6.27
N PHE A 180 -23.08 3.84 -5.24
CA PHE A 180 -23.84 3.54 -4.03
C PHE A 180 -25.34 3.35 -4.29
N ASP A 181 -25.92 4.14 -5.18
CA ASP A 181 -27.34 4.08 -5.54
C ASP A 181 -27.61 3.08 -6.69
N TYR A 182 -26.57 2.41 -7.20
CA TYR A 182 -26.72 1.40 -8.25
C TYR A 182 -27.12 0.08 -7.64
N ASP A 183 -28.44 -0.09 -7.45
CA ASP A 183 -29.01 -1.34 -6.91
C ASP A 183 -29.20 -2.34 -8.04
N ILE A 184 -28.23 -3.25 -8.19
CA ILE A 184 -28.32 -4.37 -9.16
C ILE A 184 -29.30 -5.45 -8.68
N THR A 185 -29.75 -5.35 -7.43
CA THR A 185 -30.49 -6.41 -6.73
C THR A 185 -31.93 -6.56 -7.22
N ASP A 186 -32.54 -5.51 -7.78
CA ASP A 186 -33.93 -5.57 -8.24
C ASP A 186 -34.08 -6.36 -9.55
N ASP A 187 -33.02 -6.47 -10.37
CA ASP A 187 -33.10 -7.11 -11.69
C ASP A 187 -32.55 -8.54 -11.73
N LEU A 188 -31.84 -8.98 -10.71
CA LEU A 188 -31.20 -10.31 -10.69
C LEU A 188 -31.63 -11.10 -9.43
N LYS A 189 -32.52 -12.05 -9.58
CA LYS A 189 -32.90 -13.00 -8.54
C LYS A 189 -32.24 -14.34 -8.83
N ALA A 190 -31.22 -14.67 -8.01
CA ALA A 190 -30.68 -16.02 -7.98
C ALA A 190 -31.49 -16.87 -6.98
N SER A 191 -32.12 -17.95 -7.43
CA SER A 191 -32.80 -18.91 -6.58
C SER A 191 -32.12 -20.28 -6.68
N VAL A 192 -31.77 -20.83 -5.54
CA VAL A 192 -31.30 -22.21 -5.43
C VAL A 192 -32.48 -23.00 -4.92
N MET A 193 -33.03 -23.88 -5.77
CA MET A 193 -34.12 -24.74 -5.39
C MET A 193 -33.65 -26.20 -5.37
N PRO A 194 -33.91 -26.97 -4.28
CA PRO A 194 -33.74 -28.40 -4.33
C PRO A 194 -34.75 -28.98 -5.31
N LEU A 195 -34.33 -29.85 -6.19
CA LEU A 195 -35.25 -30.63 -7.04
C LEU A 195 -36.04 -31.58 -6.16
N ASN A 196 -37.32 -31.28 -5.96
CA ASN A 196 -38.25 -32.21 -5.33
C ASN A 196 -38.71 -33.24 -6.38
N PHE A 197 -38.23 -34.45 -6.22
CA PHE A 197 -38.66 -35.56 -7.06
C PHE A 197 -39.85 -36.26 -6.41
N ASN A 198 -41.00 -36.20 -7.08
CA ASN A 198 -42.08 -37.15 -6.90
C ASN A 198 -41.96 -38.17 -8.04
N TYR A 199 -41.78 -39.44 -7.60
CA TYR A 199 -41.86 -40.66 -8.40
C TYR A 199 -40.79 -40.90 -9.50
N THR A 200 -40.06 -42.00 -9.26
CA THR A 200 -39.17 -42.73 -10.15
C THR A 200 -37.75 -42.20 -10.32
N GLY A 201 -36.88 -42.57 -9.37
CA GLY A 201 -35.56 -43.09 -9.73
C GLY A 201 -34.54 -42.12 -10.35
N VAL A 202 -34.43 -40.88 -9.87
CA VAL A 202 -33.35 -39.97 -10.32
C VAL A 202 -32.63 -39.32 -9.14
N SER A 203 -31.30 -39.22 -9.24
CA SER A 203 -30.38 -38.68 -8.26
C SER A 203 -30.72 -37.25 -7.80
N PRO A 204 -30.40 -36.89 -6.53
CA PRO A 204 -30.63 -35.55 -6.03
C PRO A 204 -29.82 -34.52 -6.82
N GLY A 205 -30.47 -33.53 -7.36
CA GLY A 205 -29.88 -32.43 -8.10
C GLY A 205 -30.18 -31.08 -7.48
N ILE A 206 -29.35 -30.10 -7.73
CA ILE A 206 -29.53 -28.70 -7.34
C ILE A 206 -29.75 -27.90 -8.64
N THR A 207 -30.89 -27.19 -8.73
CA THR A 207 -31.12 -26.25 -9.85
C THR A 207 -30.80 -24.84 -9.41
N ILE A 208 -29.90 -24.21 -10.12
CA ILE A 208 -29.59 -22.80 -9.96
C ILE A 208 -30.34 -22.02 -11.06
N GLY A 209 -31.35 -21.26 -10.67
CA GLY A 209 -32.12 -20.41 -11.56
C GLY A 209 -31.68 -18.94 -11.42
N ILE A 210 -31.33 -18.29 -12.54
CA ILE A 210 -31.09 -16.84 -12.60
C ILE A 210 -32.24 -16.22 -13.41
N LYS A 211 -33.06 -15.38 -12.77
CA LYS A 211 -34.15 -14.66 -13.42
C LYS A 211 -33.80 -13.20 -13.51
N LYS A 212 -33.69 -12.68 -14.74
CA LYS A 212 -33.58 -11.25 -15.03
C LYS A 212 -34.98 -10.74 -15.38
N THR A 213 -35.48 -9.73 -14.67
CA THR A 213 -36.75 -9.04 -15.00
C THR A 213 -36.37 -7.80 -15.80
N PHE A 214 -36.87 -7.73 -17.04
CA PHE A 214 -36.70 -6.55 -17.91
C PHE A 214 -37.81 -5.54 -17.63
#